data_f121995bccd865d63009214c33a1fc4c
#
_entry.id   f121995bccd865d63009214c33a1fc4c
#
_cell.length_a   1.000
_cell.length_b   1.000
_cell.length_c   1.000
_cell.angle_alpha   90.00
_cell.angle_beta   90.00
_cell.angle_gamma   90.00
#
_symmetry.space_group_name_H-M   'P 1'
#
loop_
_entity.id
_entity.type
_entity.pdbx_description
1 polymer ?
#
loop_
_entity_poly.entity_id
_entity_poly.type
_entity_poly.pdbx_seq_one_letter_code
_entity_poly.pdbx_strand_id
1 'polypeptide(L)'
;MARWHPNYHQDRHPPDDHDADCCPDEPGVRIRPVTFAELEDYLEHLANPTQRPPLPRARVVGITSPQPRFLDQHGRPGRSAMAEFRRRRAADWQSWQPTLPLRIAAVLAAGVSTGLLMAAAAGSRLAWLTGLAAGAALAWRLRFRPTADTVAWRRGAHGEERTARLLAPLERHGYQVFHDLAIPGSAANLDHLVVGPTGVFVIDSKRYRGHLHYSAGRLWHGRRPLDRTLDTLWWEATQAAETLGFGPDLHIYPVLCVHVARLPW
;
A
#
# COMPACT_ATOMS: atom_id res chain seq x y z
N MET A 1 -9.04 5.56 28.93
CA MET A 1 -7.76 6.07 28.39
C MET A 1 -6.77 4.91 28.32
N ALA A 2 -6.76 4.16 27.25
CA ALA A 2 -5.79 3.07 27.01
C ALA A 2 -4.65 3.63 26.16
N ARG A 3 -3.46 3.66 26.73
CA ARG A 3 -2.23 4.06 26.03
C ARG A 3 -1.85 2.96 25.04
N TRP A 4 -1.92 3.28 23.77
CA TRP A 4 -1.40 2.44 22.70
C TRP A 4 0.11 2.68 22.55
N HIS A 5 0.93 1.63 22.73
CA HIS A 5 2.38 1.68 22.50
C HIS A 5 2.73 1.14 21.12
N PRO A 6 3.55 1.85 20.33
CA PRO A 6 3.98 1.41 19.00
C PRO A 6 5.25 0.54 19.10
N ASN A 7 5.15 -0.65 19.66
CA ASN A 7 6.22 -1.65 19.56
C ASN A 7 5.61 -2.96 19.09
N TYR A 8 5.49 -3.10 17.77
CA TYR A 8 5.11 -4.36 17.16
C TYR A 8 6.12 -4.74 16.08
N HIS A 9 7.29 -5.19 16.52
CA HIS A 9 8.14 -6.07 15.72
C HIS A 9 8.43 -7.33 16.55
N GLN A 10 8.15 -8.46 15.89
CA GLN A 10 8.53 -9.83 16.24
C GLN A 10 7.81 -10.43 17.44
N ASP A 11 6.80 -11.30 17.13
CA ASP A 11 6.92 -12.68 17.58
C ASP A 11 5.89 -13.54 16.82
N ARG A 12 6.39 -14.61 16.20
CA ARG A 12 5.58 -15.64 15.53
C ARG A 12 5.18 -16.66 16.58
N HIS A 13 3.91 -16.70 16.95
CA HIS A 13 3.25 -17.93 17.40
C HIS A 13 1.76 -17.83 17.11
N PRO A 14 1.12 -18.91 16.64
CA PRO A 14 -0.33 -18.94 16.46
C PRO A 14 -0.98 -19.07 17.84
N PRO A 15 -2.03 -18.31 18.14
CA PRO A 15 -2.84 -18.59 19.32
C PRO A 15 -3.88 -19.65 18.99
N ASP A 16 -3.99 -20.57 19.91
CA ASP A 16 -5.01 -21.59 20.05
C ASP A 16 -6.40 -20.98 20.17
N ASP A 17 -7.39 -21.76 19.68
CA ASP A 17 -8.80 -21.55 19.93
C ASP A 17 -9.09 -21.44 21.43
N HIS A 18 -9.77 -20.38 21.82
CA HIS A 18 -10.81 -20.25 22.85
C HIS A 18 -10.92 -18.78 23.28
N ASP A 19 -12.01 -18.17 22.91
CA ASP A 19 -12.86 -17.25 23.68
C ASP A 19 -13.68 -16.39 22.71
N ALA A 20 -14.78 -17.00 22.27
CA ALA A 20 -15.94 -16.28 21.78
C ALA A 20 -16.74 -15.85 23.02
N ASP A 21 -16.70 -14.57 23.33
CA ASP A 21 -17.70 -13.78 24.03
C ASP A 21 -17.03 -12.62 24.75
N CYS A 22 -16.99 -11.48 24.10
CA CYS A 22 -17.00 -10.14 24.68
C CYS A 22 -16.76 -9.07 23.62
N CYS A 23 -17.80 -8.66 22.90
CA CYS A 23 -17.87 -7.33 22.32
C CYS A 23 -19.30 -6.81 22.49
N PRO A 24 -19.51 -5.68 23.19
CA PRO A 24 -20.80 -5.02 23.20
C PRO A 24 -21.12 -4.51 21.80
N ASP A 25 -22.41 -4.60 21.41
CA ASP A 25 -22.96 -4.16 20.15
C ASP A 25 -22.60 -2.70 19.85
N GLU A 26 -21.51 -2.46 19.15
CA GLU A 26 -21.31 -1.20 18.45
C GLU A 26 -22.12 -1.23 17.15
N PRO A 27 -22.78 -0.12 16.78
CA PRO A 27 -23.61 -0.07 15.58
C PRO A 27 -22.71 -0.38 14.37
N GLY A 28 -22.94 -1.55 13.79
CA GLY A 28 -22.11 -2.15 12.77
C GLY A 28 -21.85 -1.20 11.60
N VAL A 29 -20.59 -0.92 11.36
CA VAL A 29 -20.11 -0.26 10.14
C VAL A 29 -20.54 -1.12 8.95
N ARG A 30 -21.56 -0.67 8.21
CA ARG A 30 -21.98 -1.32 6.96
C ARG A 30 -20.94 -0.98 5.90
N ILE A 31 -19.99 -1.88 5.69
CA ILE A 31 -19.08 -1.78 4.55
C ILE A 31 -19.90 -2.09 3.29
N ARG A 32 -20.23 -1.05 2.53
CA ARG A 32 -20.81 -1.21 1.20
C ARG A 32 -19.67 -1.04 0.18
N PRO A 33 -19.37 -2.09 -0.59
CA PRO A 33 -18.46 -1.93 -1.71
C PRO A 33 -19.12 -1.03 -2.77
N VAL A 34 -18.38 -0.03 -3.21
CA VAL A 34 -18.78 0.88 -4.28
C VAL A 34 -17.85 0.65 -5.45
N THR A 35 -18.39 0.38 -6.62
CA THR A 35 -17.60 0.30 -7.86
C THR A 35 -17.22 1.70 -8.32
N PHE A 36 -16.18 1.80 -9.14
CA PHE A 36 -15.76 3.09 -9.69
C PHE A 36 -16.86 3.74 -10.53
N ALA A 37 -17.61 2.94 -11.29
CA ALA A 37 -18.76 3.40 -12.07
C ALA A 37 -19.88 3.96 -11.18
N GLU A 38 -20.17 3.30 -10.05
CA GLU A 38 -21.14 3.82 -9.06
C GLU A 38 -20.65 5.12 -8.40
N LEU A 39 -19.33 5.27 -8.22
CA LEU A 39 -18.74 6.51 -7.70
C LEU A 39 -18.85 7.64 -8.75
N GLU A 40 -18.58 7.36 -10.03
CA GLU A 40 -18.78 8.32 -11.11
C GLU A 40 -20.27 8.73 -11.23
N ASP A 41 -21.19 7.76 -11.25
CA ASP A 41 -22.63 8.01 -11.28
C ASP A 41 -23.09 8.83 -10.06
N TYR A 42 -22.58 8.51 -8.88
CA TYR A 42 -22.84 9.29 -7.67
C TYR A 42 -22.28 10.71 -7.75
N LEU A 43 -21.09 10.89 -8.31
CA LEU A 43 -20.47 12.22 -8.51
C LEU A 43 -21.21 13.02 -9.58
N GLU A 44 -21.71 12.42 -10.65
CA GLU A 44 -22.58 13.06 -11.65
C GLU A 44 -23.92 13.50 -11.02
N HIS A 45 -24.52 12.66 -10.18
CA HIS A 45 -25.73 13.02 -9.41
C HIS A 45 -25.48 14.18 -8.45
N LEU A 46 -24.30 14.24 -7.81
CA LEU A 46 -23.92 15.37 -6.95
C LEU A 46 -23.66 16.65 -7.75
N ALA A 47 -23.21 16.53 -8.99
CA ALA A 47 -22.98 17.67 -9.88
C ALA A 47 -24.29 18.28 -10.43
N ASN A 48 -25.39 17.52 -10.40
CA ASN A 48 -26.69 18.00 -10.87
C ASN A 48 -27.47 18.69 -9.74
N PRO A 49 -27.61 20.04 -9.76
CA PRO A 49 -28.20 20.81 -8.65
C PRO A 49 -29.69 20.52 -8.43
N THR A 50 -30.37 19.89 -9.40
CA THR A 50 -31.83 19.61 -9.34
C THR A 50 -32.16 18.27 -8.70
N GLN A 51 -31.19 17.37 -8.54
CA GLN A 51 -31.38 16.02 -8.01
C GLN A 51 -30.68 15.76 -6.67
N ARG A 52 -30.12 16.81 -6.07
CA ARG A 52 -29.49 16.65 -4.74
C ARG A 52 -30.55 16.23 -3.72
N PRO A 53 -30.44 15.03 -3.09
CA PRO A 53 -31.14 14.83 -1.85
C PRO A 53 -30.69 15.95 -0.89
N PRO A 54 -31.58 16.49 -0.04
CA PRO A 54 -31.19 17.50 0.91
C PRO A 54 -30.08 16.91 1.78
N LEU A 55 -28.84 17.27 1.48
CA LEU A 55 -27.71 16.98 2.35
C LEU A 55 -28.07 17.59 3.70
N PRO A 56 -27.91 16.86 4.82
CA PRO A 56 -27.96 17.51 6.11
C PRO A 56 -27.00 18.70 5.97
N ARG A 57 -27.55 19.90 6.18
CA ARG A 57 -26.76 21.12 6.11
C ARG A 57 -25.66 20.98 7.13
N ALA A 58 -24.51 20.51 6.68
CA ALA A 58 -23.27 20.65 7.42
C ALA A 58 -23.13 22.17 7.58
N ARG A 59 -23.51 22.67 8.73
CA ARG A 59 -23.13 24.02 9.16
C ARG A 59 -21.59 23.94 9.12
N VAL A 60 -21.00 24.61 8.16
CA VAL A 60 -19.58 24.95 8.23
C VAL A 60 -19.48 25.89 9.44
N VAL A 61 -19.45 25.28 10.62
CA VAL A 61 -19.04 25.97 11.84
C VAL A 61 -17.62 26.35 11.57
N GLY A 62 -17.35 27.65 11.63
CA GLY A 62 -16.11 28.26 11.24
C GLY A 62 -14.92 27.37 11.61
N ILE A 63 -14.23 26.88 10.61
CA ILE A 63 -12.97 26.19 10.73
C ILE A 63 -12.05 27.23 11.36
N THR A 64 -11.87 27.17 12.68
CA THR A 64 -10.78 27.87 13.34
C THR A 64 -9.53 27.27 12.70
N SER A 65 -9.00 28.00 11.73
CA SER A 65 -7.88 27.71 10.83
C SER A 65 -7.28 26.33 11.05
N PRO A 66 -7.56 25.33 10.15
CA PRO A 66 -6.86 24.07 10.18
C PRO A 66 -5.38 24.40 10.23
N GLN A 67 -4.58 23.60 10.90
CA GLN A 67 -3.13 23.82 10.95
C GLN A 67 -2.61 23.89 9.50
N PRO A 68 -2.46 25.06 8.87
CA PRO A 68 -2.11 25.16 7.43
C PRO A 68 -0.83 24.38 7.16
N ARG A 69 0.07 24.32 8.14
CA ARG A 69 1.35 23.61 8.08
C ARG A 69 1.26 22.12 7.83
N PHE A 70 0.14 21.46 8.20
CA PHE A 70 -0.02 20.03 7.95
C PHE A 70 -0.31 19.77 6.46
N LEU A 71 -1.24 20.51 5.87
CA LEU A 71 -1.61 20.38 4.46
C LEU A 71 -0.51 20.88 3.52
N ASP A 72 0.29 21.86 3.95
CA ASP A 72 1.44 22.37 3.19
C ASP A 72 2.56 21.34 3.06
N GLN A 73 2.59 20.31 3.90
CA GLN A 73 3.59 19.25 3.88
C GLN A 73 3.28 18.13 2.87
N HIS A 74 2.18 18.24 2.11
CA HIS A 74 1.82 17.22 1.14
C HIS A 74 2.94 16.96 0.13
N GLY A 75 3.15 15.68 -0.19
CA GLY A 75 4.19 15.23 -1.10
C GLY A 75 3.65 14.83 -2.47
N ARG A 76 4.52 14.22 -3.26
CA ARG A 76 4.10 13.51 -4.46
C ARG A 76 3.59 12.13 -4.04
N PRO A 77 2.53 11.60 -4.72
CA PRO A 77 2.03 10.26 -4.43
C PRO A 77 3.15 9.23 -4.45
N GLY A 78 3.22 8.38 -3.44
CA GLY A 78 4.21 7.31 -3.33
C GLY A 78 5.64 7.75 -3.02
N ARG A 79 5.87 9.01 -2.64
CA ARG A 79 7.22 9.51 -2.34
C ARG A 79 7.85 8.80 -1.15
N SER A 80 7.13 8.66 -0.05
CA SER A 80 7.59 7.99 1.17
C SER A 80 7.84 6.51 0.94
N ALA A 81 6.92 5.82 0.30
CA ALA A 81 7.07 4.41 -0.06
C ALA A 81 8.25 4.18 -1.03
N MET A 82 8.47 5.08 -1.98
CA MET A 82 9.60 4.99 -2.89
C MET A 82 10.93 5.31 -2.19
N ALA A 83 10.95 6.23 -1.22
CA ALA A 83 12.13 6.49 -0.39
C ALA A 83 12.50 5.26 0.44
N GLU A 84 11.51 4.62 1.05
CA GLU A 84 11.70 3.38 1.80
C GLU A 84 12.19 2.23 0.92
N PHE A 85 11.64 2.07 -0.29
CA PHE A 85 12.16 1.12 -1.27
C PHE A 85 13.66 1.36 -1.56
N ARG A 86 14.06 2.62 -1.77
CA ARG A 86 15.47 2.95 -2.07
C ARG A 86 16.38 2.62 -0.88
N ARG A 87 15.94 2.95 0.33
CA ARG A 87 16.66 2.66 1.56
C ARG A 87 16.85 1.15 1.75
N ARG A 88 15.80 0.36 1.65
CA ARG A 88 15.84 -1.10 1.78
C ARG A 88 16.65 -1.77 0.67
N ARG A 89 16.50 -1.29 -0.56
CA ARG A 89 17.30 -1.80 -1.68
C ARG A 89 18.79 -1.56 -1.49
N ALA A 90 19.18 -0.41 -0.91
CA ALA A 90 20.58 -0.14 -0.57
C ALA A 90 21.09 -1.10 0.51
N ALA A 91 20.29 -1.36 1.55
CA ALA A 91 20.63 -2.34 2.58
C ALA A 91 20.75 -3.76 2.01
N ASP A 92 19.79 -4.19 1.16
CA ASP A 92 19.86 -5.48 0.45
C ASP A 92 21.15 -5.57 -0.40
N TRP A 93 21.52 -4.49 -1.07
CA TRP A 93 22.76 -4.43 -1.86
C TRP A 93 23.99 -4.56 -0.96
N GLN A 94 24.05 -3.82 0.14
CA GLN A 94 25.17 -3.89 1.09
C GLN A 94 25.35 -5.28 1.68
N SER A 95 24.27 -6.00 1.96
CA SER A 95 24.33 -7.38 2.46
C SER A 95 24.73 -8.39 1.36
N TRP A 96 24.39 -8.10 0.10
CA TRP A 96 24.71 -8.97 -1.04
C TRP A 96 26.16 -8.77 -1.54
N GLN A 97 26.67 -7.54 -1.50
CA GLN A 97 27.97 -7.14 -2.07
C GLN A 97 29.16 -7.98 -1.56
N PRO A 98 29.30 -8.33 -0.26
CA PRO A 98 30.41 -9.14 0.23
C PRO A 98 30.47 -10.54 -0.39
N THR A 99 29.36 -11.05 -0.91
CA THR A 99 29.29 -12.37 -1.56
C THR A 99 29.69 -12.33 -3.04
N LEU A 100 29.93 -11.14 -3.60
CA LEU A 100 30.21 -10.96 -5.03
C LEU A 100 31.48 -11.71 -5.50
N PRO A 101 32.63 -11.66 -4.81
CA PRO A 101 33.81 -12.38 -5.25
C PRO A 101 33.58 -13.89 -5.34
N LEU A 102 32.91 -14.47 -4.33
CA LEU A 102 32.58 -15.89 -4.32
C LEU A 102 31.64 -16.28 -5.48
N ARG A 103 30.67 -15.40 -5.79
CA ARG A 103 29.72 -15.61 -6.90
C ARG A 103 30.41 -15.53 -8.25
N ILE A 104 31.34 -14.59 -8.42
CA ILE A 104 32.16 -14.48 -9.63
C ILE A 104 33.01 -15.77 -9.79
N ALA A 105 33.69 -16.21 -8.73
CA ALA A 105 34.48 -17.45 -8.75
C ALA A 105 33.63 -18.66 -9.12
N ALA A 106 32.42 -18.77 -8.55
CA ALA A 106 31.48 -19.86 -8.87
C ALA A 106 31.02 -19.83 -10.34
N VAL A 107 30.76 -18.65 -10.89
CA VAL A 107 30.35 -18.46 -12.30
C VAL A 107 31.49 -18.88 -13.24
N LEU A 108 32.73 -18.44 -12.95
CA LEU A 108 33.91 -18.79 -13.73
C LEU A 108 34.20 -20.29 -13.65
N ALA A 109 34.18 -20.86 -12.44
CA ALA A 109 34.40 -22.30 -12.23
C ALA A 109 33.35 -23.13 -12.99
N ALA A 110 32.06 -22.77 -12.91
CA ALA A 110 31.00 -23.48 -13.63
C ALA A 110 31.20 -23.41 -15.14
N GLY A 111 31.51 -22.21 -15.66
CA GLY A 111 31.77 -22.03 -17.09
C GLY A 111 32.96 -22.84 -17.61
N VAL A 112 34.09 -22.72 -16.91
CA VAL A 112 35.32 -23.46 -17.29
C VAL A 112 35.12 -24.96 -17.17
N SER A 113 34.61 -25.46 -16.04
CA SER A 113 34.39 -26.88 -15.82
C SER A 113 33.47 -27.50 -16.87
N THR A 114 32.35 -26.80 -17.19
CA THR A 114 31.43 -27.28 -18.24
C THR A 114 32.09 -27.29 -19.61
N GLY A 115 32.82 -26.22 -19.94
CA GLY A 115 33.55 -26.14 -21.20
C GLY A 115 34.59 -27.26 -21.37
N LEU A 116 35.40 -27.55 -20.32
CA LEU A 116 36.38 -28.60 -20.30
C LEU A 116 35.73 -29.98 -20.44
N LEU A 117 34.68 -30.27 -19.69
CA LEU A 117 33.96 -31.54 -19.75
C LEU A 117 33.38 -31.79 -21.15
N MET A 118 32.79 -30.78 -21.77
CA MET A 118 32.25 -30.92 -23.12
C MET A 118 33.35 -31.02 -24.20
N ALA A 119 34.49 -30.34 -24.03
CA ALA A 119 35.62 -30.46 -24.92
C ALA A 119 36.22 -31.87 -24.88
N ALA A 120 36.33 -32.44 -23.68
CA ALA A 120 36.81 -33.82 -23.50
C ALA A 120 35.84 -34.87 -24.07
N ALA A 121 34.53 -34.64 -23.94
CA ALA A 121 33.51 -35.58 -24.40
C ALA A 121 33.25 -35.51 -25.91
N ALA A 122 33.25 -34.32 -26.51
CA ALA A 122 32.83 -34.11 -27.89
C ALA A 122 33.93 -33.65 -28.84
N GLY A 123 35.14 -33.37 -28.33
CA GLY A 123 36.29 -32.95 -29.14
C GLY A 123 36.07 -31.65 -29.98
N SER A 124 35.01 -30.94 -29.74
CA SER A 124 34.51 -29.82 -30.57
C SER A 124 34.86 -28.46 -29.98
N ARG A 125 35.27 -27.51 -30.85
CA ARG A 125 35.43 -26.10 -30.47
C ARG A 125 34.14 -25.47 -29.96
N LEU A 126 32.98 -26.04 -30.31
CA LEU A 126 31.67 -25.60 -29.83
C LEU A 126 31.43 -25.94 -28.35
N ALA A 127 32.24 -26.83 -27.77
CA ALA A 127 32.16 -27.16 -26.33
C ALA A 127 32.31 -25.93 -25.43
N TRP A 128 33.08 -24.94 -25.81
CA TRP A 128 33.24 -23.69 -25.05
C TRP A 128 32.00 -22.81 -25.03
N LEU A 129 31.16 -22.96 -26.03
CA LEU A 129 29.85 -22.23 -26.03
C LEU A 129 28.92 -22.77 -24.93
N THR A 130 29.00 -24.07 -24.61
CA THR A 130 28.24 -24.67 -23.51
C THR A 130 28.73 -24.17 -22.17
N GLY A 131 30.05 -24.03 -21.99
CA GLY A 131 30.64 -23.43 -20.81
C GLY A 131 30.24 -21.98 -20.62
N LEU A 132 30.27 -21.18 -21.69
CA LEU A 132 29.83 -19.82 -21.67
C LEU A 132 28.33 -19.71 -21.29
N ALA A 133 27.50 -20.56 -21.88
CA ALA A 133 26.07 -20.60 -21.57
C ALA A 133 25.81 -20.99 -20.12
N ALA A 134 26.53 -21.97 -19.57
CA ALA A 134 26.41 -22.37 -18.17
C ALA A 134 26.86 -21.27 -17.22
N GLY A 135 27.97 -20.59 -17.50
CA GLY A 135 28.42 -19.43 -16.73
C GLY A 135 27.41 -18.29 -16.77
N ALA A 136 26.88 -17.98 -17.95
CA ALA A 136 25.84 -16.92 -18.12
C ALA A 136 24.55 -17.28 -17.38
N ALA A 137 24.10 -18.53 -17.43
CA ALA A 137 22.89 -18.97 -16.71
C ALA A 137 23.09 -18.87 -15.19
N LEU A 138 24.25 -19.26 -14.69
CA LEU A 138 24.57 -19.14 -13.28
C LEU A 138 24.70 -17.67 -12.87
N ALA A 139 25.35 -16.82 -13.65
CA ALA A 139 25.44 -15.38 -13.41
C ALA A 139 24.05 -14.74 -13.34
N TRP A 140 23.16 -15.12 -14.25
CA TRP A 140 21.76 -14.67 -14.23
C TRP A 140 21.02 -15.10 -12.96
N ARG A 141 21.25 -16.34 -12.48
CA ARG A 141 20.64 -16.85 -11.26
C ARG A 141 21.20 -16.16 -10.01
N LEU A 142 22.50 -15.90 -9.96
CA LEU A 142 23.21 -15.31 -8.83
C LEU A 142 23.19 -13.78 -8.83
N ARG A 143 22.61 -13.14 -9.84
CA ARG A 143 22.51 -11.66 -9.89
C ARG A 143 21.78 -11.09 -8.69
N PHE A 144 22.12 -9.86 -8.35
CA PHE A 144 21.41 -9.13 -7.30
C PHE A 144 19.91 -9.04 -7.59
N ARG A 145 19.14 -9.37 -6.57
CA ARG A 145 17.69 -9.18 -6.55
C ARG A 145 17.30 -8.63 -5.19
N PRO A 146 16.61 -7.49 -5.13
CA PRO A 146 16.05 -7.01 -3.88
C PRO A 146 15.11 -8.05 -3.28
N THR A 147 14.99 -8.06 -1.96
CA THR A 147 14.06 -8.94 -1.25
C THR A 147 12.61 -8.69 -1.67
N ALA A 148 11.74 -9.69 -1.46
CA ALA A 148 10.32 -9.56 -1.78
C ALA A 148 9.67 -8.38 -1.02
N ASP A 149 10.08 -8.19 0.24
CA ASP A 149 9.62 -7.10 1.10
C ASP A 149 10.05 -5.73 0.56
N THR A 150 11.31 -5.62 0.13
CA THR A 150 11.80 -4.40 -0.53
C THR A 150 11.00 -4.10 -1.80
N VAL A 151 10.73 -5.10 -2.64
CA VAL A 151 9.93 -4.92 -3.87
C VAL A 151 8.48 -4.55 -3.56
N ALA A 152 7.93 -4.99 -2.41
CA ALA A 152 6.58 -4.65 -1.99
C ALA A 152 6.41 -3.13 -1.82
N TRP A 153 7.39 -2.42 -1.26
CA TRP A 153 7.39 -0.97 -1.14
C TRP A 153 7.28 -0.25 -2.49
N ARG A 154 8.03 -0.69 -3.49
CA ARG A 154 7.91 -0.13 -4.85
C ARG A 154 6.52 -0.37 -5.45
N ARG A 155 5.95 -1.55 -5.20
CA ARG A 155 4.59 -1.85 -5.66
C ARG A 155 3.53 -1.01 -4.95
N GLY A 156 3.73 -0.72 -3.66
CA GLY A 156 2.92 0.21 -2.88
C GLY A 156 2.93 1.59 -3.51
N ALA A 157 4.13 2.18 -3.70
CA ALA A 157 4.29 3.49 -4.33
C ALA A 157 3.54 3.60 -5.68
N HIS A 158 3.63 2.58 -6.55
CA HIS A 158 2.87 2.57 -7.80
C HIS A 158 1.35 2.44 -7.58
N GLY A 159 0.92 1.81 -6.48
CA GLY A 159 -0.49 1.78 -6.07
C GLY A 159 -0.99 3.19 -5.76
N GLU A 160 -0.26 3.90 -4.89
CA GLU A 160 -0.56 5.29 -4.52
C GLU A 160 -0.58 6.23 -5.73
N GLU A 161 0.42 6.14 -6.64
CA GLU A 161 0.42 6.91 -7.89
C GLU A 161 -0.81 6.62 -8.76
N ARG A 162 -1.29 5.39 -8.75
CA ARG A 162 -2.50 5.00 -9.49
C ARG A 162 -3.75 5.59 -8.84
N THR A 163 -3.87 5.49 -7.52
CA THR A 163 -4.97 6.11 -6.77
C THR A 163 -5.00 7.63 -7.01
N ALA A 164 -3.85 8.30 -6.94
CA ALA A 164 -3.77 9.74 -7.20
C ALA A 164 -4.33 10.12 -8.58
N ARG A 165 -4.03 9.33 -9.62
CA ARG A 165 -4.60 9.56 -10.95
C ARG A 165 -6.11 9.38 -11.02
N LEU A 166 -6.66 8.46 -10.21
CA LEU A 166 -8.11 8.26 -10.10
C LEU A 166 -8.79 9.40 -9.33
N LEU A 167 -8.08 10.00 -8.37
CA LEU A 167 -8.60 11.10 -7.55
C LEU A 167 -8.49 12.47 -8.23
N ALA A 168 -7.56 12.64 -9.18
CA ALA A 168 -7.33 13.94 -9.84
C ALA A 168 -8.58 14.58 -10.47
N PRO A 169 -9.53 13.85 -11.07
CA PRO A 169 -10.76 14.45 -11.60
C PRO A 169 -11.62 15.12 -10.53
N LEU A 170 -11.52 14.72 -9.25
CA LEU A 170 -12.31 15.30 -8.16
C LEU A 170 -12.03 16.79 -7.95
N GLU A 171 -10.85 17.28 -8.31
CA GLU A 171 -10.48 18.68 -8.21
C GLU A 171 -11.44 19.58 -9.03
N ARG A 172 -11.94 19.09 -10.17
CA ARG A 172 -12.92 19.81 -11.00
C ARG A 172 -14.29 19.94 -10.33
N HIS A 173 -14.54 19.10 -9.31
CA HIS A 173 -15.78 19.08 -8.53
C HIS A 173 -15.65 19.80 -7.18
N GLY A 174 -14.57 20.60 -7.01
CA GLY A 174 -14.33 21.39 -5.80
C GLY A 174 -13.73 20.63 -4.62
N TYR A 175 -13.13 19.47 -4.89
CA TYR A 175 -12.33 18.75 -3.90
C TYR A 175 -10.86 19.18 -3.96
N GLN A 176 -10.21 19.16 -2.82
CA GLN A 176 -8.77 19.29 -2.70
C GLN A 176 -8.16 17.91 -2.38
N VAL A 177 -7.15 17.52 -3.12
CA VAL A 177 -6.50 16.21 -2.98
C VAL A 177 -5.07 16.39 -2.51
N PHE A 178 -4.76 15.83 -1.36
CA PHE A 178 -3.42 15.85 -0.76
C PHE A 178 -2.84 14.46 -0.75
N HIS A 179 -1.52 14.34 -0.90
CA HIS A 179 -0.84 13.07 -0.98
C HIS A 179 0.35 13.02 -0.04
N ASP A 180 0.66 11.82 0.47
CA ASP A 180 1.87 11.52 1.25
C ASP A 180 2.05 12.49 2.42
N LEU A 181 1.00 12.65 3.22
CA LEU A 181 0.96 13.53 4.39
C LEU A 181 1.53 12.80 5.61
N ALA A 182 2.59 13.36 6.21
CA ALA A 182 3.16 12.81 7.43
C ALA A 182 2.22 13.03 8.63
N ILE A 183 1.89 11.96 9.35
CA ILE A 183 1.07 12.07 10.57
C ILE A 183 1.97 12.57 11.72
N PRO A 184 1.64 13.72 12.34
CA PRO A 184 2.44 14.28 13.42
C PRO A 184 2.61 13.30 14.58
N GLY A 185 3.84 13.18 15.10
CA GLY A 185 4.14 12.26 16.21
C GLY A 185 4.16 10.78 15.85
N SER A 186 4.06 10.44 14.57
CA SER A 186 4.09 9.07 14.04
C SER A 186 5.12 8.92 12.91
N ALA A 187 5.54 7.70 12.66
CA ALA A 187 6.32 7.33 11.47
C ALA A 187 5.42 6.98 10.25
N ALA A 188 4.10 7.04 10.42
CA ALA A 188 3.12 6.75 9.37
C ALA A 188 2.80 8.00 8.54
N ASN A 189 2.41 7.76 7.30
CA ASN A 189 1.90 8.78 6.39
C ASN A 189 0.50 8.40 5.92
N LEU A 190 -0.34 9.41 5.67
CA LEU A 190 -1.57 9.22 4.91
C LEU A 190 -1.23 9.13 3.43
N ASP A 191 -1.66 8.09 2.74
CA ASP A 191 -1.47 7.95 1.30
C ASP A 191 -2.15 9.10 0.56
N HIS A 192 -3.45 9.32 0.85
CA HIS A 192 -4.22 10.41 0.30
C HIS A 192 -5.25 10.94 1.31
N LEU A 193 -5.43 12.26 1.30
CA LEU A 193 -6.49 12.96 2.00
C LEU A 193 -7.28 13.77 0.97
N VAL A 194 -8.58 13.59 0.91
CA VAL A 194 -9.49 14.31 0.02
C VAL A 194 -10.45 15.14 0.86
N VAL A 195 -10.48 16.42 0.62
CA VAL A 195 -11.35 17.38 1.33
C VAL A 195 -12.27 18.05 0.32
N GLY A 196 -13.55 18.00 0.55
CA GLY A 196 -14.50 18.58 -0.40
C GLY A 196 -15.92 18.78 0.14
N PRO A 197 -16.86 19.14 -0.74
CA PRO A 197 -18.20 19.54 -0.33
C PRO A 197 -18.99 18.47 0.42
N THR A 198 -18.66 17.19 0.25
CA THR A 198 -19.40 16.09 0.88
C THR A 198 -18.71 15.52 2.11
N GLY A 199 -17.51 16.02 2.47
CA GLY A 199 -16.78 15.59 3.65
C GLY A 199 -15.29 15.44 3.41
N VAL A 200 -14.65 14.75 4.33
CA VAL A 200 -13.21 14.44 4.33
C VAL A 200 -13.03 12.94 4.21
N PHE A 201 -12.15 12.53 3.33
CA PHE A 201 -11.87 11.12 3.05
C PHE A 201 -10.38 10.84 3.25
N VAL A 202 -10.07 9.88 4.09
CA VAL A 202 -8.71 9.33 4.24
C VAL A 202 -8.66 8.05 3.43
N ILE A 203 -7.80 8.03 2.41
CA ILE A 203 -7.75 6.94 1.44
C ILE A 203 -6.41 6.23 1.53
N ASP A 204 -6.44 4.97 1.92
CA ASP A 204 -5.29 4.08 1.97
C ASP A 204 -5.27 3.18 0.73
N SER A 205 -4.14 3.11 0.06
CA SER A 205 -3.96 2.42 -1.22
C SER A 205 -3.32 1.05 -1.02
N LYS A 206 -4.05 -0.02 -1.31
CA LYS A 206 -3.53 -1.37 -1.21
C LYS A 206 -3.54 -2.11 -2.55
N ARG A 207 -2.44 -2.79 -2.83
CA ARG A 207 -2.32 -3.62 -4.02
C ARG A 207 -2.38 -5.09 -3.66
N TYR A 208 -3.58 -5.64 -3.66
CA TYR A 208 -3.80 -7.07 -3.45
C TYR A 208 -3.88 -7.82 -4.78
N ARG A 209 -3.41 -9.07 -4.80
CA ARG A 209 -3.58 -9.99 -5.92
C ARG A 209 -4.50 -11.12 -5.49
N GLY A 210 -5.38 -11.58 -6.39
CA GLY A 210 -6.33 -12.65 -6.07
C GLY A 210 -7.70 -12.10 -5.71
N HIS A 211 -8.42 -12.82 -4.86
CA HIS A 211 -9.82 -12.52 -4.56
C HIS A 211 -9.94 -11.77 -3.23
N LEU A 212 -10.72 -10.69 -3.25
CA LEU A 212 -11.29 -10.11 -2.04
C LEU A 212 -12.73 -10.56 -1.94
N HIS A 213 -13.17 -10.90 -0.75
CA HIS A 213 -14.58 -11.23 -0.51
C HIS A 213 -15.00 -10.77 0.88
N TYR A 214 -16.30 -10.54 1.02
CA TYR A 214 -16.91 -10.19 2.29
C TYR A 214 -17.70 -11.39 2.81
N SER A 215 -17.41 -11.85 4.01
CA SER A 215 -18.07 -12.99 4.63
C SER A 215 -18.06 -12.84 6.14
N ALA A 216 -19.18 -13.21 6.78
CA ALA A 216 -19.33 -13.16 8.23
C ALA A 216 -18.98 -11.78 8.84
N GLY A 217 -19.40 -10.69 8.21
CA GLY A 217 -19.14 -9.34 8.70
C GLY A 217 -17.71 -8.83 8.50
N ARG A 218 -16.83 -9.59 7.82
CA ARG A 218 -15.40 -9.27 7.68
C ARG A 218 -14.97 -9.26 6.21
N LEU A 219 -13.98 -8.43 5.91
CA LEU A 219 -13.31 -8.39 4.59
C LEU A 219 -12.10 -9.33 4.58
N TRP A 220 -12.00 -10.15 3.54
CA TRP A 220 -10.95 -11.14 3.38
C TRP A 220 -10.17 -10.95 2.08
N HIS A 221 -8.86 -11.19 2.15
CA HIS A 221 -8.01 -11.38 0.97
C HIS A 221 -7.57 -12.84 0.89
N GLY A 222 -8.24 -13.62 0.04
CA GLY A 222 -8.11 -15.07 0.04
C GLY A 222 -8.55 -15.66 1.37
N ARG A 223 -7.61 -16.23 2.13
CA ARG A 223 -7.85 -16.79 3.49
C ARG A 223 -7.43 -15.87 4.63
N ARG A 224 -6.95 -14.67 4.33
CA ARG A 224 -6.43 -13.74 5.32
C ARG A 224 -7.46 -12.64 5.59
N PRO A 225 -7.90 -12.46 6.85
CA PRO A 225 -8.76 -11.33 7.20
C PRO A 225 -7.99 -10.00 7.10
N LEU A 226 -8.70 -8.93 6.75
CA LEU A 226 -8.13 -7.60 6.58
C LEU A 226 -8.42 -6.67 7.78
N ASP A 227 -8.82 -7.21 8.92
CA ASP A 227 -9.19 -6.42 10.10
C ASP A 227 -8.08 -5.45 10.49
N ARG A 228 -6.83 -5.93 10.60
CA ARG A 228 -5.69 -5.05 10.92
C ARG A 228 -5.49 -3.91 9.92
N THR A 229 -5.79 -4.15 8.65
CA THR A 229 -5.71 -3.10 7.62
C THR A 229 -6.79 -2.06 7.85
N LEU A 230 -8.00 -2.51 8.18
CA LEU A 230 -9.12 -1.61 8.50
C LEU A 230 -8.88 -0.85 9.80
N ASP A 231 -8.36 -1.50 10.84
CA ASP A 231 -8.00 -0.85 12.11
C ASP A 231 -6.94 0.25 11.90
N THR A 232 -5.93 -0.03 11.06
CA THR A 232 -4.90 0.97 10.71
C THR A 232 -5.54 2.16 9.99
N LEU A 233 -6.41 1.91 9.03
CA LEU A 233 -7.09 2.95 8.27
C LEU A 233 -8.01 3.79 9.17
N TRP A 234 -8.71 3.18 10.12
CA TRP A 234 -9.50 3.90 11.12
C TRP A 234 -8.63 4.78 12.02
N TRP A 235 -7.49 4.24 12.46
CA TRP A 235 -6.52 5.01 13.24
C TRP A 235 -6.00 6.21 12.44
N GLU A 236 -5.63 6.03 11.17
CA GLU A 236 -5.18 7.11 10.27
C GLU A 236 -6.25 8.19 10.12
N ALA A 237 -7.51 7.80 9.96
CA ALA A 237 -8.63 8.74 9.88
C ALA A 237 -8.81 9.54 11.18
N THR A 238 -8.65 8.88 12.33
CA THR A 238 -8.71 9.54 13.64
C THR A 238 -7.57 10.54 13.79
N GLN A 239 -6.34 10.16 13.41
CA GLN A 239 -5.18 11.06 13.46
C GLN A 239 -5.34 12.27 12.53
N ALA A 240 -5.93 12.06 11.35
CA ALA A 240 -6.26 13.15 10.44
C ALA A 240 -7.27 14.11 11.05
N ALA A 241 -8.33 13.60 11.71
CA ALA A 241 -9.33 14.40 12.41
C ALA A 241 -8.71 15.30 13.49
N GLU A 242 -7.91 14.68 14.36
CA GLU A 242 -7.23 15.38 15.45
C GLU A 242 -6.27 16.44 14.94
N THR A 243 -5.47 16.11 13.91
CA THR A 243 -4.46 17.03 13.34
C THR A 243 -5.09 18.22 12.63
N LEU A 244 -6.22 17.98 11.95
CA LEU A 244 -6.95 19.06 11.25
C LEU A 244 -7.83 19.88 12.19
N GLY A 245 -7.95 19.48 13.46
CA GLY A 245 -8.75 20.19 14.46
C GLY A 245 -10.25 20.17 14.11
N PHE A 246 -10.70 19.11 13.44
CA PHE A 246 -12.10 18.98 13.11
C PHE A 246 -12.93 18.73 14.37
N GLY A 247 -14.01 19.51 14.51
CA GLY A 247 -14.98 19.30 15.58
C GLY A 247 -15.76 17.99 15.38
N PRO A 248 -16.53 17.58 16.38
CA PRO A 248 -17.28 16.31 16.38
C PRO A 248 -18.35 16.24 15.26
N ASP A 249 -18.68 17.36 14.64
CA ASP A 249 -19.70 17.45 13.58
C ASP A 249 -19.15 17.14 12.18
N LEU A 250 -17.83 17.00 12.01
CA LEU A 250 -17.25 16.68 10.72
C LEU A 250 -16.94 15.20 10.61
N HIS A 251 -17.63 14.55 9.70
CA HIS A 251 -17.39 13.14 9.41
C HIS A 251 -16.17 12.95 8.52
N ILE A 252 -15.23 12.12 8.99
CA ILE A 252 -14.12 11.62 8.19
C ILE A 252 -14.44 10.20 7.78
N TYR A 253 -14.29 9.95 6.48
CA TYR A 253 -14.55 8.65 5.88
C TYR A 253 -13.23 7.91 5.58
N PRO A 254 -12.92 6.82 6.30
CA PRO A 254 -11.83 5.95 5.92
C PRO A 254 -12.20 5.14 4.67
N VAL A 255 -11.33 5.15 3.66
CA VAL A 255 -11.56 4.49 2.37
C VAL A 255 -10.38 3.59 2.03
N LEU A 256 -10.64 2.31 1.84
CA LEU A 256 -9.64 1.36 1.35
C LEU A 256 -9.71 1.27 -0.17
N CYS A 257 -8.74 1.87 -0.87
CA CYS A 257 -8.61 1.77 -2.31
C CYS A 257 -7.78 0.55 -2.71
N VAL A 258 -8.42 -0.41 -3.39
CA VAL A 258 -7.77 -1.68 -3.74
C VAL A 258 -7.50 -1.79 -5.24
N HIS A 259 -6.24 -2.09 -5.57
CA HIS A 259 -5.80 -2.33 -6.94
C HIS A 259 -5.53 -3.81 -7.21
N VAL A 260 -5.85 -4.27 -8.43
CA VAL A 260 -5.50 -5.59 -8.97
C VAL A 260 -6.28 -6.77 -8.35
N ALA A 261 -6.99 -6.60 -7.26
CA ALA A 261 -7.82 -7.66 -6.72
C ALA A 261 -9.04 -7.93 -7.61
N ARG A 262 -9.50 -9.17 -7.62
CA ARG A 262 -10.81 -9.54 -8.19
C ARG A 262 -11.85 -9.40 -7.08
N LEU A 263 -12.87 -8.61 -7.36
CA LEU A 263 -14.00 -8.44 -6.47
C LEU A 263 -15.15 -9.37 -6.94
N PRO A 264 -15.92 -9.95 -6.04
CA PRO A 264 -16.92 -10.98 -6.41
C PRO A 264 -18.21 -10.40 -6.99
N TRP A 265 -18.26 -9.12 -7.31
CA TRP A 265 -19.40 -8.45 -7.93
C TRP A 265 -19.04 -7.82 -9.27
#